data_4e9f7a60c402eb5084a6cea5904f97b4
#
_entry.id   4e9f7a60c402eb5084a6cea5904f97b4
#
_cell.length_a   1.000
_cell.length_b   1.000
_cell.length_c   1.000
_cell.angle_alpha   90.00
_cell.angle_beta   90.00
_cell.angle_gamma   90.00
#
_symmetry.space_group_name_H-M   'P 1'
#
loop_
_entity.id
_entity.type
_entity.pdbx_description
1 polymer ?
#
loop_
_entity_poly.entity_id
_entity_poly.type
_entity_poly.pdbx_seq_one_letter_code
_entity_poly.pdbx_strand_id
1 'polypeptide(L)'
;MTGDSSGDGGPDSGGSGKEWPVALAGVSETVVTTLGPNERWNVAALGVHAPDGDGPATATTWGRTRTWRNFRERGSGYVQFTRDPVDFAEAALSVREEDDPVLNSADAWVEVEVGRRDSGSEGDTQWIEWALHPIDSAVERRVVPTTNRGHAAVVEATVAASRLGVPSYDRETLLDRLAYFESVVETAGGERERAAFERVRELVDAEW
;
A
#
# COMPACT_ATOMS: atom_id res chain seq x y z
N MET A 1 21.90 -19.21 -50.77
CA MET A 1 21.43 -20.07 -49.70
C MET A 1 21.40 -19.19 -48.46
N THR A 2 20.41 -18.32 -48.29
CA THR A 2 19.08 -18.51 -47.69
C THR A 2 19.21 -19.05 -46.25
N GLY A 3 19.05 -18.22 -45.31
CA GLY A 3 18.89 -18.46 -43.88
C GLY A 3 18.18 -17.28 -43.24
N ASP A 4 16.92 -17.13 -43.58
CA ASP A 4 15.94 -16.28 -42.91
C ASP A 4 15.67 -16.85 -41.51
N SER A 5 15.73 -16.02 -40.50
CA SER A 5 15.25 -16.30 -39.16
C SER A 5 14.60 -15.06 -38.61
N SER A 6 13.38 -14.81 -39.04
CA SER A 6 12.42 -13.91 -38.43
C SER A 6 12.09 -14.42 -37.05
N GLY A 7 12.63 -13.80 -36.01
CA GLY A 7 12.19 -13.90 -34.62
C GLY A 7 11.05 -12.95 -34.40
N ASP A 8 9.84 -13.44 -34.56
CA ASP A 8 8.60 -12.77 -34.18
C ASP A 8 8.52 -12.69 -32.64
N GLY A 9 8.89 -11.55 -32.08
CA GLY A 9 8.64 -11.19 -30.71
C GLY A 9 7.26 -10.57 -30.56
N GLY A 10 6.22 -11.41 -30.54
CA GLY A 10 4.88 -10.97 -30.20
C GLY A 10 4.82 -10.31 -28.82
N PRO A 11 3.90 -9.34 -28.60
CA PRO A 11 3.74 -8.71 -27.30
C PRO A 11 3.29 -9.78 -26.29
N ASP A 12 4.11 -9.94 -25.25
CA ASP A 12 3.82 -10.80 -24.11
C ASP A 12 2.51 -10.32 -23.46
N SER A 13 1.44 -11.04 -23.73
CA SER A 13 0.14 -10.80 -23.13
C SER A 13 0.27 -11.03 -21.63
N GLY A 14 -0.02 -10.00 -20.83
CA GLY A 14 0.02 -10.02 -19.38
C GLY A 14 -0.67 -11.28 -18.83
N GLY A 15 0.15 -12.26 -18.42
CA GLY A 15 -0.34 -13.49 -17.83
C GLY A 15 -0.92 -13.21 -16.46
N SER A 16 -2.17 -13.57 -16.24
CA SER A 16 -2.73 -13.83 -14.93
C SER A 16 -1.94 -14.99 -14.30
N GLY A 17 -1.34 -14.79 -13.12
CA GLY A 17 -0.45 -15.76 -12.52
C GLY A 17 -0.54 -15.78 -10.99
N LYS A 18 -0.27 -16.95 -10.40
CA LYS A 18 -0.18 -17.13 -8.94
C LYS A 18 1.15 -16.64 -8.37
N GLU A 19 1.62 -15.50 -8.85
CA GLU A 19 2.90 -14.90 -8.46
C GLU A 19 2.73 -13.40 -8.24
N TRP A 20 3.69 -12.81 -7.53
CA TRP A 20 3.75 -11.37 -7.37
C TRP A 20 3.99 -10.70 -8.74
N PRO A 21 3.19 -9.70 -9.13
CA PRO A 21 3.35 -9.04 -10.43
C PRO A 21 4.58 -8.12 -10.50
N VAL A 22 5.25 -7.93 -9.35
CA VAL A 22 6.44 -7.10 -9.17
C VAL A 22 7.47 -7.82 -8.30
N ALA A 23 8.75 -7.49 -8.46
CA ALA A 23 9.79 -7.93 -7.54
C ALA A 23 9.69 -7.14 -6.23
N LEU A 24 9.36 -7.82 -5.13
CA LEU A 24 9.34 -7.22 -3.80
C LEU A 24 10.75 -7.08 -3.25
N ALA A 25 11.05 -5.95 -2.62
CA ALA A 25 12.32 -5.68 -1.94
C ALA A 25 12.09 -4.82 -0.70
N GLY A 26 12.66 -5.22 0.44
CA GLY A 26 12.45 -4.52 1.71
C GLY A 26 10.97 -4.47 2.09
N VAL A 27 10.44 -3.27 2.34
CA VAL A 27 9.02 -3.02 2.54
C VAL A 27 8.47 -2.25 1.35
N SER A 28 7.47 -2.79 0.69
CA SER A 28 6.74 -2.10 -0.37
C SER A 28 5.48 -1.46 0.22
N GLU A 29 5.34 -0.16 0.07
CA GLU A 29 4.12 0.55 0.45
C GLU A 29 3.03 0.27 -0.59
N THR A 30 1.90 -0.25 -0.15
CA THR A 30 0.81 -0.71 -1.01
C THR A 30 -0.54 -0.22 -0.48
N VAL A 31 -1.54 -0.32 -1.33
CA VAL A 31 -2.94 -0.22 -0.91
C VAL A 31 -3.55 -1.61 -0.91
N VAL A 32 -4.22 -1.98 0.17
CA VAL A 32 -4.95 -3.24 0.25
C VAL A 32 -6.45 -3.00 0.30
N THR A 33 -7.19 -3.81 -0.46
CA THR A 33 -8.64 -3.88 -0.32
C THR A 33 -9.06 -5.20 0.27
N THR A 34 -9.99 -5.16 1.21
CA THR A 34 -10.51 -6.34 1.93
C THR A 34 -12.02 -6.27 2.01
N LEU A 35 -12.71 -7.38 1.73
CA LEU A 35 -14.17 -7.42 1.72
C LEU A 35 -14.73 -7.32 3.15
N GLY A 36 -15.52 -6.27 3.38
CA GLY A 36 -16.21 -6.04 4.64
C GLY A 36 -17.46 -6.89 4.83
N PRO A 37 -18.07 -6.85 6.02
CA PRO A 37 -19.33 -7.56 6.31
C PRO A 37 -20.54 -6.95 5.57
N ASN A 38 -20.39 -5.72 5.06
CA ASN A 38 -21.38 -4.99 4.28
C ASN A 38 -21.22 -5.19 2.76
N GLU A 39 -20.43 -6.18 2.35
CA GLU A 39 -20.09 -6.51 0.95
C GLU A 39 -19.44 -5.34 0.19
N ARG A 40 -18.79 -4.41 0.91
CA ARG A 40 -17.97 -3.36 0.33
C ARG A 40 -16.49 -3.60 0.64
N TRP A 41 -15.64 -3.14 -0.27
CA TRP A 41 -14.19 -3.29 -0.16
C TRP A 41 -13.61 -2.14 0.67
N ASN A 42 -13.15 -2.46 1.87
CA ASN A 42 -12.41 -1.51 2.70
C ASN A 42 -11.02 -1.28 2.11
N VAL A 43 -10.67 -0.03 1.90
CA VAL A 43 -9.38 0.41 1.35
C VAL A 43 -8.47 0.85 2.50
N ALA A 44 -7.23 0.36 2.54
CA ALA A 44 -6.25 0.74 3.56
C ALA A 44 -4.83 0.69 3.02
N ALA A 45 -3.93 1.53 3.54
CA ALA A 45 -2.49 1.39 3.29
C ALA A 45 -1.93 0.19 4.07
N LEU A 46 -1.01 -0.55 3.46
CA LEU A 46 -0.38 -1.73 4.03
C LEU A 46 1.04 -1.89 3.51
N GLY A 47 2.03 -1.89 4.42
CA GLY A 47 3.40 -2.26 4.08
C GLY A 47 3.53 -3.76 3.88
N VAL A 48 4.04 -4.17 2.71
CA VAL A 48 4.30 -5.57 2.37
C VAL A 48 5.80 -5.82 2.43
N HIS A 49 6.22 -6.71 3.31
CA HIS A 49 7.60 -7.15 3.45
C HIS A 49 7.93 -8.20 2.41
N ALA A 50 9.07 -8.01 1.74
CA ALA A 50 9.58 -9.00 0.80
C ALA A 50 9.77 -10.37 1.48
N PRO A 51 9.65 -11.49 0.73
CA PRO A 51 9.98 -12.82 1.24
C PRO A 51 11.38 -12.89 1.86
N ASP A 52 11.50 -13.59 2.98
CA ASP A 52 12.78 -13.96 3.55
C ASP A 52 13.09 -15.42 3.18
N GLY A 53 14.12 -15.62 2.35
CA GLY A 53 14.44 -16.92 1.76
C GLY A 53 13.27 -17.47 0.94
N ASP A 54 12.92 -18.74 1.20
CA ASP A 54 11.79 -19.42 0.52
C ASP A 54 10.42 -19.16 1.20
N GLY A 55 10.36 -18.25 2.15
CA GLY A 55 9.13 -17.91 2.85
C GLY A 55 8.16 -17.08 2.01
N PRO A 56 6.91 -16.88 2.47
CA PRO A 56 5.98 -15.96 1.83
C PRO A 56 6.34 -14.50 2.11
N ALA A 57 5.84 -13.57 1.30
CA ALA A 57 5.77 -12.18 1.68
C ALA A 57 4.87 -12.02 2.91
N THR A 58 5.11 -11.00 3.72
CA THR A 58 4.33 -10.78 4.94
C THR A 58 3.84 -9.33 5.06
N ALA A 59 2.82 -9.14 5.89
CA ALA A 59 2.36 -7.82 6.27
C ALA A 59 1.88 -7.83 7.72
N THR A 60 2.02 -6.70 8.41
CA THR A 60 1.59 -6.58 9.81
C THR A 60 0.43 -5.61 9.95
N THR A 61 -0.63 -6.06 10.61
CA THR A 61 -1.74 -5.18 11.03
C THR A 61 -1.58 -4.83 12.50
N TRP A 62 -1.70 -3.54 12.81
CA TRP A 62 -1.60 -2.99 14.16
C TRP A 62 -2.99 -2.61 14.67
N GLY A 63 -3.33 -3.08 15.86
CA GLY A 63 -4.65 -2.88 16.44
C GLY A 63 -5.77 -3.67 15.74
N ARG A 64 -7.01 -3.41 16.15
CA ARG A 64 -8.20 -4.07 15.60
C ARG A 64 -8.81 -3.26 14.46
N THR A 65 -8.03 -3.05 13.39
CA THR A 65 -8.46 -2.35 12.19
C THR A 65 -9.53 -3.14 11.40
N ARG A 66 -10.15 -2.49 10.40
CA ARG A 66 -11.05 -3.18 9.46
C ARG A 66 -10.31 -4.24 8.65
N THR A 67 -9.10 -3.94 8.17
CA THR A 67 -8.23 -4.90 7.46
C THR A 67 -7.92 -6.11 8.32
N TRP A 68 -7.53 -5.91 9.59
CA TRP A 68 -7.32 -7.00 10.54
C TRP A 68 -8.54 -7.91 10.67
N ARG A 69 -9.73 -7.31 10.84
CA ARG A 69 -10.98 -8.07 10.98
C ARG A 69 -11.29 -8.86 9.71
N ASN A 70 -11.23 -8.18 8.56
CA ASN A 70 -11.58 -8.79 7.28
C ASN A 70 -10.61 -9.92 6.91
N PHE A 71 -9.30 -9.75 7.12
CA PHE A 71 -8.32 -10.82 6.94
C PHE A 71 -8.64 -12.03 7.83
N ARG A 72 -9.00 -11.80 9.10
CA ARG A 72 -9.36 -12.87 10.02
C ARG A 72 -10.64 -13.60 9.63
N GLU A 73 -11.62 -12.89 9.10
CA GLU A 73 -12.96 -13.44 8.81
C GLU A 73 -13.08 -13.99 7.39
N ARG A 74 -12.45 -13.36 6.43
CA ARG A 74 -12.54 -13.71 5.00
C ARG A 74 -11.30 -14.45 4.48
N GLY A 75 -10.15 -14.27 5.10
CA GLY A 75 -8.89 -14.95 4.72
C GLY A 75 -8.30 -14.51 3.40
N SER A 76 -8.72 -13.37 2.82
CA SER A 76 -8.23 -12.89 1.53
C SER A 76 -8.30 -11.37 1.38
N GLY A 77 -7.64 -10.86 0.35
CA GLY A 77 -7.67 -9.46 -0.05
C GLY A 77 -6.90 -9.22 -1.35
N TYR A 78 -6.94 -7.98 -1.84
CA TYR A 78 -6.19 -7.55 -3.03
C TYR A 78 -5.12 -6.56 -2.61
N VAL A 79 -3.86 -6.90 -2.81
CA VAL A 79 -2.72 -5.98 -2.62
C VAL A 79 -2.45 -5.27 -3.93
N GLN A 80 -2.38 -3.94 -3.91
CA GLN A 80 -2.32 -3.11 -5.12
C GLN A 80 -1.12 -2.18 -5.07
N PHE A 81 -0.42 -2.10 -6.19
CA PHE A 81 0.71 -1.22 -6.41
C PHE A 81 0.22 0.01 -7.17
N THR A 82 0.13 1.14 -6.48
CA THR A 82 -0.29 2.42 -7.06
C THR A 82 0.80 3.47 -6.90
N ARG A 83 0.89 4.38 -7.85
CA ARG A 83 1.72 5.59 -7.79
C ARG A 83 0.87 6.84 -7.57
N ASP A 84 -0.42 6.68 -7.27
CA ASP A 84 -1.27 7.80 -6.94
C ASP A 84 -1.14 8.16 -5.45
N PRO A 85 -0.50 9.31 -5.13
CA PRO A 85 -0.27 9.69 -3.74
C PRO A 85 -1.56 10.11 -3.02
N VAL A 86 -2.62 10.51 -3.76
CA VAL A 86 -3.92 10.86 -3.15
C VAL A 86 -4.63 9.61 -2.67
N ASP A 87 -4.72 8.58 -3.53
CA ASP A 87 -5.32 7.31 -3.14
C ASP A 87 -4.56 6.67 -1.98
N PHE A 88 -3.22 6.79 -1.96
CA PHE A 88 -2.41 6.29 -0.86
C PHE A 88 -2.69 7.05 0.44
N ALA A 89 -2.75 8.39 0.41
CA ALA A 89 -3.04 9.21 1.58
C ALA A 89 -4.44 8.91 2.15
N GLU A 90 -5.45 8.78 1.29
CA GLU A 90 -6.79 8.39 1.70
C GLU A 90 -6.84 6.99 2.30
N ALA A 91 -6.16 6.02 1.68
CA ALA A 91 -6.06 4.66 2.20
C ALA A 91 -5.38 4.60 3.59
N ALA A 92 -4.40 5.47 3.83
CA ALA A 92 -3.67 5.52 5.09
C ALA A 92 -4.43 6.22 6.22
N LEU A 93 -5.20 7.27 5.93
CA LEU A 93 -5.70 8.20 6.94
C LEU A 93 -7.22 8.31 7.02
N SER A 94 -7.96 7.67 6.09
CA SER A 94 -9.42 7.74 6.09
C SER A 94 -10.08 6.37 6.20
N VAL A 95 -11.40 6.38 6.37
CA VAL A 95 -12.26 5.22 6.19
C VAL A 95 -12.85 5.30 4.80
N ARG A 96 -12.30 4.53 3.86
CA ARG A 96 -12.73 4.47 2.47
C ARG A 96 -13.24 3.08 2.12
N GLU A 97 -14.35 3.00 1.42
CA GLU A 97 -14.93 1.75 0.91
C GLU A 97 -15.27 1.91 -0.56
N GLU A 98 -15.01 0.86 -1.34
CA GLU A 98 -15.28 0.79 -2.77
C GLU A 98 -16.23 -0.36 -3.10
N ASP A 99 -16.86 -0.30 -4.28
CA ASP A 99 -17.73 -1.37 -4.77
C ASP A 99 -16.91 -2.48 -5.46
N ASP A 100 -15.77 -2.10 -6.06
CA ASP A 100 -14.85 -3.01 -6.74
C ASP A 100 -13.58 -3.25 -5.91
N PRO A 101 -12.96 -4.45 -6.03
CA PRO A 101 -11.75 -4.77 -5.26
C PRO A 101 -10.50 -4.02 -5.73
N VAL A 102 -10.41 -3.69 -7.01
CA VAL A 102 -9.22 -3.06 -7.61
C VAL A 102 -9.48 -1.61 -7.93
N LEU A 103 -8.62 -0.73 -7.39
CA LEU A 103 -8.71 0.70 -7.63
C LEU A 103 -8.33 1.05 -9.07
N ASN A 104 -8.98 2.07 -9.63
CA ASN A 104 -8.65 2.58 -10.95
C ASN A 104 -7.20 3.10 -11.07
N SER A 105 -6.57 3.46 -9.96
CA SER A 105 -5.17 3.94 -9.90
C SER A 105 -4.15 2.82 -9.83
N ALA A 106 -4.56 1.57 -9.63
CA ALA A 106 -3.63 0.44 -9.52
C ALA A 106 -2.86 0.24 -10.83
N ASP A 107 -1.54 0.19 -10.76
CA ASP A 107 -0.68 -0.20 -11.90
C ASP A 107 -0.58 -1.72 -12.01
N ALA A 108 -0.65 -2.42 -10.88
CA ALA A 108 -0.73 -3.87 -10.77
C ALA A 108 -1.46 -4.25 -9.47
N TRP A 109 -2.00 -5.47 -9.47
CA TRP A 109 -2.62 -6.03 -8.27
C TRP A 109 -2.32 -7.52 -8.13
N VAL A 110 -2.46 -8.02 -6.91
CA VAL A 110 -2.39 -9.44 -6.59
C VAL A 110 -3.49 -9.77 -5.58
N GLU A 111 -4.32 -10.73 -5.91
CA GLU A 111 -5.22 -11.36 -4.96
C GLU A 111 -4.42 -12.34 -4.10
N VAL A 112 -4.56 -12.22 -2.79
CA VAL A 112 -3.84 -13.05 -1.83
C VAL A 112 -4.79 -13.79 -0.91
N GLU A 113 -4.46 -15.07 -0.66
CA GLU A 113 -4.94 -15.77 0.52
C GLU A 113 -4.02 -15.41 1.70
N VAL A 114 -4.60 -15.11 2.87
CA VAL A 114 -3.83 -14.71 4.04
C VAL A 114 -3.89 -15.75 5.14
N GLY A 115 -2.73 -16.07 5.69
CA GLY A 115 -2.57 -16.94 6.85
C GLY A 115 -1.94 -16.18 8.02
N ARG A 116 -2.46 -16.38 9.25
CA ARG A 116 -1.80 -15.83 10.44
C ARG A 116 -0.46 -16.55 10.64
N ARG A 117 0.64 -15.79 10.64
CA ARG A 117 2.00 -16.30 10.87
C ARG A 117 2.43 -16.12 12.32
N ASP A 118 2.27 -14.90 12.85
CA ASP A 118 2.65 -14.55 14.21
C ASP A 118 1.72 -13.48 14.78
N SER A 119 1.85 -13.20 16.08
CA SER A 119 1.12 -12.13 16.74
C SER A 119 1.73 -11.80 18.08
N GLY A 120 1.51 -10.57 18.52
CA GLY A 120 2.00 -10.11 19.81
C GLY A 120 1.32 -8.81 20.22
N SER A 121 1.97 -8.12 21.17
CA SER A 121 1.57 -6.77 21.59
C SER A 121 2.81 -5.91 21.81
N GLU A 122 2.67 -4.64 21.50
CA GLU A 122 3.64 -3.60 21.83
C GLU A 122 2.90 -2.54 22.65
N GLY A 123 3.24 -2.42 23.93
CA GLY A 123 2.40 -1.70 24.87
C GLY A 123 0.98 -2.26 24.89
N ASP A 124 -0.01 -1.41 24.71
CA ASP A 124 -1.43 -1.80 24.65
C ASP A 124 -1.91 -2.17 23.24
N THR A 125 -1.05 -2.05 22.22
CA THR A 125 -1.41 -2.31 20.83
C THR A 125 -1.08 -3.74 20.44
N GLN A 126 -2.11 -4.51 20.06
CA GLN A 126 -1.95 -5.86 19.52
C GLN A 126 -1.54 -5.78 18.04
N TRP A 127 -0.71 -6.71 17.59
CA TRP A 127 -0.37 -6.86 16.19
C TRP A 127 -0.52 -8.32 15.73
N ILE A 128 -0.79 -8.48 14.43
CA ILE A 128 -0.76 -9.77 13.74
C ILE A 128 0.10 -9.62 12.48
N GLU A 129 1.04 -10.54 12.32
CA GLU A 129 1.76 -10.75 11.07
C GLU A 129 1.01 -11.80 10.23
N TRP A 130 0.76 -11.44 8.99
CA TRP A 130 0.07 -12.26 8.01
C TRP A 130 1.05 -12.74 6.94
N ALA A 131 1.01 -14.06 6.63
CA ALA A 131 1.63 -14.61 5.44
C ALA A 131 0.68 -14.34 4.24
N LEU A 132 1.23 -13.84 3.14
CA LEU A 132 0.49 -13.47 1.94
C LEU A 132 0.83 -14.46 0.81
N HIS A 133 -0.15 -15.22 0.36
CA HIS A 133 0.00 -16.23 -0.69
C HIS A 133 -0.74 -15.78 -1.96
N PRO A 134 -0.03 -15.43 -3.05
CA PRO A 134 -0.65 -15.04 -4.31
C PRO A 134 -1.54 -16.16 -4.88
N ILE A 135 -2.76 -15.82 -5.29
CA ILE A 135 -3.70 -16.72 -5.96
C ILE A 135 -4.08 -16.28 -7.37
N ASP A 136 -4.06 -14.98 -7.62
CA ASP A 136 -4.19 -14.37 -8.93
C ASP A 136 -3.51 -13.00 -8.97
N SER A 137 -3.10 -12.52 -10.15
CA SER A 137 -2.46 -11.22 -10.30
C SER A 137 -2.56 -10.68 -11.71
N ALA A 138 -2.53 -9.36 -11.86
CA ALA A 138 -2.41 -8.71 -13.15
C ALA A 138 -1.59 -7.43 -13.09
N VAL A 139 -1.02 -7.07 -14.24
CA VAL A 139 -0.41 -5.77 -14.50
C VAL A 139 -1.36 -4.96 -15.37
N GLU A 140 -1.93 -3.91 -14.78
CA GLU A 140 -2.88 -3.01 -15.46
C GLU A 140 -2.16 -1.97 -16.34
N ARG A 141 -0.98 -1.51 -15.87
CA ARG A 141 -0.17 -0.49 -16.56
C ARG A 141 1.30 -0.79 -16.45
N ARG A 142 2.00 -0.71 -17.56
CA ARG A 142 3.47 -0.76 -17.60
C ARG A 142 3.99 0.67 -17.72
N VAL A 143 4.75 1.12 -16.74
CA VAL A 143 5.33 2.47 -16.69
C VAL A 143 6.82 2.43 -16.45
N VAL A 144 7.51 3.43 -16.95
CA VAL A 144 8.92 3.66 -16.57
C VAL A 144 8.93 4.39 -15.24
N PRO A 145 9.47 3.79 -14.16
CA PRO A 145 9.46 4.42 -12.86
C PRO A 145 10.37 5.65 -12.83
N THR A 146 9.91 6.70 -12.15
CA THR A 146 10.72 7.87 -11.83
C THR A 146 10.80 8.03 -10.32
N THR A 147 11.91 8.57 -9.82
CA THR A 147 12.03 8.86 -8.39
C THR A 147 11.57 10.28 -8.11
N ASN A 148 10.45 10.42 -7.42
CA ASN A 148 9.92 11.72 -6.97
C ASN A 148 10.02 11.80 -5.44
N ARG A 149 10.81 12.76 -4.93
CA ARG A 149 10.97 12.97 -3.48
C ARG A 149 9.67 13.46 -2.82
N GLY A 150 8.84 14.20 -3.55
CA GLY A 150 7.53 14.64 -3.07
C GLY A 150 6.61 13.44 -2.79
N HIS A 151 6.63 12.41 -3.64
CA HIS A 151 5.85 11.18 -3.41
C HIS A 151 6.31 10.47 -2.13
N ALA A 152 7.62 10.28 -1.96
CA ALA A 152 8.16 9.69 -0.73
C ALA A 152 7.80 10.52 0.51
N ALA A 153 7.82 11.86 0.40
CA ALA A 153 7.42 12.74 1.50
C ALA A 153 5.93 12.62 1.85
N VAL A 154 5.04 12.41 0.87
CA VAL A 154 3.62 12.11 1.15
C VAL A 154 3.48 10.80 1.93
N VAL A 155 4.16 9.72 1.51
CA VAL A 155 4.15 8.44 2.23
C VAL A 155 4.62 8.62 3.67
N GLU A 156 5.76 9.24 3.89
CA GLU A 156 6.30 9.50 5.23
C GLU A 156 5.40 10.40 6.09
N ALA A 157 4.72 11.37 5.46
CA ALA A 157 3.74 12.20 6.15
C ALA A 157 2.53 11.38 6.64
N THR A 158 2.02 10.42 5.84
CA THR A 158 0.94 9.55 6.30
C THR A 158 1.38 8.67 7.46
N VAL A 159 2.64 8.20 7.47
CA VAL A 159 3.22 7.44 8.58
C VAL A 159 3.29 8.29 9.86
N ALA A 160 3.73 9.55 9.77
CA ALA A 160 3.75 10.47 10.90
C ALA A 160 2.34 10.78 11.39
N ALA A 161 1.43 11.12 10.48
CA ALA A 161 0.04 11.48 10.76
C ALA A 161 -0.72 10.36 11.47
N SER A 162 -0.59 9.12 11.00
CA SER A 162 -1.25 7.95 11.60
C SER A 162 -0.85 7.67 13.06
N ARG A 163 0.27 8.24 13.51
CA ARG A 163 0.83 8.05 14.86
C ARG A 163 0.54 9.20 15.83
N LEU A 164 -0.06 10.31 15.39
CA LEU A 164 -0.32 11.49 16.23
C LEU A 164 -1.17 11.21 17.48
N GLY A 165 -2.05 10.21 17.40
CA GLY A 165 -2.89 9.77 18.52
C GLY A 165 -2.32 8.58 19.32
N VAL A 166 -1.11 8.11 19.01
CA VAL A 166 -0.52 6.92 19.66
C VAL A 166 0.38 7.35 20.82
N PRO A 167 0.09 6.99 22.08
CA PRO A 167 0.79 7.51 23.26
C PRO A 167 2.30 7.22 23.34
N SER A 168 2.79 6.19 22.62
CA SER A 168 4.21 5.83 22.60
C SER A 168 5.07 6.73 21.72
N TYR A 169 4.45 7.64 20.94
CA TYR A 169 5.17 8.58 20.08
C TYR A 169 5.08 10.00 20.60
N ASP A 170 6.19 10.73 20.48
CA ASP A 170 6.24 12.15 20.81
C ASP A 170 5.52 12.97 19.75
N ARG A 171 4.43 13.64 20.16
CA ARG A 171 3.55 14.39 19.26
C ARG A 171 4.27 15.58 18.61
N GLU A 172 5.12 16.29 19.34
CA GLU A 172 5.86 17.46 18.84
C GLU A 172 6.81 17.03 17.71
N THR A 173 7.56 15.95 17.93
CA THR A 173 8.41 15.37 16.89
C THR A 173 7.63 14.96 15.64
N LEU A 174 6.40 14.44 15.78
CA LEU A 174 5.58 14.07 14.62
C LEU A 174 5.09 15.30 13.85
N LEU A 175 4.72 16.39 14.55
CA LEU A 175 4.32 17.65 13.91
C LEU A 175 5.49 18.29 13.16
N ASP A 176 6.67 18.32 13.76
CA ASP A 176 7.90 18.80 13.09
C ASP A 176 8.20 18.00 11.81
N ARG A 177 8.00 16.67 11.82
CA ARG A 177 8.12 15.83 10.63
C ARG A 177 7.10 16.21 9.56
N LEU A 178 5.84 16.42 9.93
CA LEU A 178 4.80 16.83 8.99
C LEU A 178 5.16 18.17 8.33
N ALA A 179 5.59 19.17 9.09
CA ALA A 179 6.06 20.45 8.57
C ALA A 179 7.24 20.27 7.60
N TYR A 180 8.21 19.42 7.96
CA TYR A 180 9.33 19.11 7.10
C TYR A 180 8.89 18.45 5.77
N PHE A 181 8.06 17.42 5.82
CA PHE A 181 7.58 16.72 4.61
C PHE A 181 6.75 17.64 3.72
N GLU A 182 5.96 18.54 4.31
CA GLU A 182 5.26 19.57 3.56
C GLU A 182 6.22 20.42 2.73
N SER A 183 7.30 20.91 3.34
CA SER A 183 8.30 21.70 2.64
C SER A 183 8.98 20.94 1.50
N VAL A 184 9.13 19.61 1.65
CA VAL A 184 9.64 18.74 0.58
C VAL A 184 8.63 18.61 -0.56
N VAL A 185 7.33 18.46 -0.25
CA VAL A 185 6.26 18.38 -1.26
C VAL A 185 6.12 19.70 -2.00
N GLU A 186 6.18 20.84 -1.32
CA GLU A 186 6.15 22.17 -1.94
C GLU A 186 7.29 22.36 -2.94
N THR A 187 8.50 21.89 -2.58
CA THR A 187 9.73 22.07 -3.37
C THR A 187 9.87 21.06 -4.50
N ALA A 188 9.53 19.79 -4.27
CA ALA A 188 9.85 18.68 -5.16
C ALA A 188 8.61 17.90 -5.65
N GLY A 189 7.43 18.15 -5.10
CA GLY A 189 6.19 17.52 -5.54
C GLY A 189 5.63 18.11 -6.81
N GLY A 190 4.94 17.28 -7.59
CA GLY A 190 4.08 17.68 -8.68
C GLY A 190 2.68 18.08 -8.19
N GLU A 191 1.76 18.23 -9.12
CA GLU A 191 0.36 18.59 -8.80
C GLU A 191 -0.31 17.52 -7.91
N ARG A 192 -0.09 16.24 -8.22
CA ARG A 192 -0.70 15.12 -7.47
C ARG A 192 -0.15 15.00 -6.06
N GLU A 193 1.14 15.20 -5.84
CA GLU A 193 1.74 15.17 -4.51
C GLU A 193 1.24 16.33 -3.63
N ARG A 194 1.08 17.53 -4.22
CA ARG A 194 0.49 18.68 -3.50
C ARG A 194 -0.96 18.42 -3.12
N ALA A 195 -1.78 17.91 -4.06
CA ALA A 195 -3.16 17.54 -3.77
C ALA A 195 -3.24 16.44 -2.68
N ALA A 196 -2.34 15.47 -2.71
CA ALA A 196 -2.26 14.44 -1.66
C ALA A 196 -1.92 15.04 -0.30
N PHE A 197 -1.00 16.01 -0.25
CA PHE A 197 -0.62 16.63 1.02
C PHE A 197 -1.74 17.55 1.57
N GLU A 198 -2.47 18.25 0.71
CA GLU A 198 -3.69 18.96 1.10
C GLU A 198 -4.70 17.98 1.72
N ARG A 199 -4.85 16.78 1.11
CA ARG A 199 -5.72 15.75 1.65
C ARG A 199 -5.26 15.25 3.02
N VAL A 200 -3.95 15.09 3.24
CA VAL A 200 -3.39 14.79 4.56
C VAL A 200 -3.80 15.86 5.58
N ARG A 201 -3.70 17.15 5.24
CA ARG A 201 -4.13 18.25 6.12
C ARG A 201 -5.61 18.18 6.48
N GLU A 202 -6.47 17.87 5.53
CA GLU A 202 -7.91 17.74 5.75
C GLU A 202 -8.28 16.56 6.66
N LEU A 203 -7.53 15.47 6.57
CA LEU A 203 -7.80 14.23 7.31
C LEU A 203 -7.20 14.21 8.71
N VAL A 204 -6.26 15.10 8.99
CA VAL A 204 -5.54 15.16 10.27
C VAL A 204 -6.03 16.36 11.08
N ASP A 205 -6.61 16.08 12.26
CA ASP A 205 -7.02 17.11 13.20
C ASP A 205 -5.81 17.61 14.02
N ALA A 206 -4.90 18.30 13.34
CA ALA A 206 -3.71 18.92 13.93
C ALA A 206 -3.22 20.10 13.08
N GLU A 207 -2.66 21.09 13.74
CA GLU A 207 -1.92 22.19 13.12
C GLU A 207 -0.41 21.96 13.31
N TRP A 208 0.38 22.18 12.23
CA TRP A 208 1.84 22.12 12.23
C TRP A 208 2.42 23.24 11.38
#